data_1d734a168eeba703146ee737fcca8337
#
_entry.id   1d734a168eeba703146ee737fcca8337
#
_cell.length_a   1.000
_cell.length_b   1.000
_cell.length_c   1.000
_cell.angle_alpha   90.00
_cell.angle_beta   90.00
_cell.angle_gamma   90.00
#
_symmetry.space_group_name_H-M   'P 1'
#
loop_
_entity.id
_entity.type
_entity.pdbx_description
1 polymer ?
#
loop_
_entity_poly.entity_id
_entity_poly.type
_entity_poly.pdbx_seq_one_letter_code
_entity_poly.pdbx_strand_id
1 'polypeptide(L)'
;MSRVVAVPVAALTIVALSPPGSATADPPPTQQITVMAVGPDGQPINGYRETPPEGNVVTVTCDTASPSAVDDNVYSCSPSAAGAGTCWPSTPGSLLCVDDPWERQLHRVKYGGSLPPVQPTASPDPFALTLDDGTRCRLRNGGAWGLRADGYEGIYWCGAGNPEVLWLPSQGPGTCIDRSAPAWTVKVGQLGAPGAVFPPPQTRTVTEAWFAGGKAGQ
;
A
#
# COMPACT_ATOMS: atom_id res chain seq x y z
N MET A 1 -55.27 33.79 68.32
CA MET A 1 -55.03 32.38 67.95
C MET A 1 -54.75 32.29 66.44
N SER A 2 -53.49 32.37 66.02
CA SER A 2 -53.13 32.29 64.61
C SER A 2 -52.59 30.87 64.28
N ARG A 3 -53.28 30.25 63.35
CA ARG A 3 -52.88 28.93 62.84
C ARG A 3 -51.90 29.13 61.67
N VAL A 4 -50.65 28.59 61.82
CA VAL A 4 -49.66 28.51 60.74
C VAL A 4 -49.95 27.21 59.99
N VAL A 5 -50.20 27.34 58.68
CA VAL A 5 -50.35 26.20 57.75
C VAL A 5 -48.97 25.95 57.10
N ALA A 6 -48.43 24.79 57.39
CA ALA A 6 -47.15 24.33 56.67
C ALA A 6 -47.51 23.67 55.36
N VAL A 7 -46.89 24.16 54.27
CA VAL A 7 -47.00 23.58 52.93
C VAL A 7 -45.76 22.67 52.70
N PRO A 8 -45.90 21.38 52.30
CA PRO A 8 -44.78 20.54 52.01
C PRO A 8 -44.23 20.87 50.60
N VAL A 9 -42.96 21.16 50.54
CA VAL A 9 -42.18 21.30 49.26
C VAL A 9 -41.76 19.89 48.78
N ALA A 10 -42.38 19.44 47.70
CA ALA A 10 -41.94 18.19 47.04
C ALA A 10 -40.67 18.46 46.20
N ALA A 11 -39.56 17.83 46.57
CA ALA A 11 -38.34 17.87 45.79
C ALA A 11 -38.44 16.93 44.57
N LEU A 12 -38.43 17.49 43.37
CA LEU A 12 -38.38 16.74 42.13
C LEU A 12 -36.90 16.35 41.83
N THR A 13 -36.58 15.07 41.99
CA THR A 13 -35.27 14.54 41.57
C THR A 13 -35.28 14.27 40.06
N ILE A 14 -34.55 15.08 39.32
CA ILE A 14 -34.32 14.88 37.87
C ILE A 14 -33.20 13.84 37.73
N VAL A 15 -33.55 12.64 37.32
CA VAL A 15 -32.57 11.62 36.90
C VAL A 15 -32.11 11.96 35.48
N ALA A 16 -30.87 12.45 35.33
CA ALA A 16 -30.25 12.64 34.03
C ALA A 16 -29.89 11.27 33.43
N LEU A 17 -30.64 10.82 32.42
CA LEU A 17 -30.25 9.69 31.60
C LEU A 17 -29.09 10.17 30.72
N SER A 18 -27.86 9.65 30.93
CA SER A 18 -26.76 9.80 30.03
C SER A 18 -27.05 9.03 28.73
N PRO A 19 -26.87 9.63 27.54
CA PRO A 19 -27.06 8.91 26.30
C PRO A 19 -26.03 7.75 26.21
N PRO A 20 -26.45 6.59 25.68
CA PRO A 20 -25.49 5.49 25.45
C PRO A 20 -24.38 6.01 24.54
N GLY A 21 -23.13 5.86 24.98
CA GLY A 21 -21.96 6.16 24.18
C GLY A 21 -22.03 5.37 22.87
N SER A 22 -21.98 6.05 21.73
CA SER A 22 -21.87 5.39 20.43
C SER A 22 -20.58 4.60 20.42
N ALA A 23 -20.66 3.28 20.54
CA ALA A 23 -19.52 2.40 20.26
C ALA A 23 -19.17 2.60 18.78
N THR A 24 -18.01 3.19 18.50
CA THR A 24 -17.42 3.17 17.16
C THR A 24 -17.10 1.71 16.85
N ALA A 25 -17.74 1.17 15.81
CA ALA A 25 -17.42 -0.16 15.32
C ALA A 25 -15.95 -0.20 14.88
N ASP A 26 -15.26 -1.29 15.18
CA ASP A 26 -13.89 -1.50 14.69
C ASP A 26 -13.88 -1.44 13.16
N PRO A 27 -12.80 -0.90 12.55
CA PRO A 27 -12.68 -0.88 11.10
C PRO A 27 -12.66 -2.32 10.55
N PRO A 28 -13.22 -2.55 9.35
CA PRO A 28 -13.21 -3.88 8.73
C PRO A 28 -11.76 -4.34 8.49
N PRO A 29 -11.51 -5.66 8.47
CA PRO A 29 -10.21 -6.20 8.14
C PRO A 29 -9.72 -5.73 6.77
N THR A 30 -8.41 -5.54 6.62
CA THR A 30 -7.77 -5.22 5.35
C THR A 30 -7.99 -6.34 4.34
N GLN A 31 -8.55 -6.02 3.19
CA GLN A 31 -8.70 -6.98 2.09
C GLN A 31 -7.36 -7.20 1.40
N GLN A 32 -6.86 -8.42 1.42
CA GLN A 32 -5.66 -8.82 0.69
C GLN A 32 -6.05 -9.33 -0.70
N ILE A 33 -5.49 -8.72 -1.75
CA ILE A 33 -5.81 -9.02 -3.15
C ILE A 33 -4.54 -9.55 -3.81
N THR A 34 -4.56 -10.82 -4.22
CA THR A 34 -3.47 -11.39 -5.02
C THR A 34 -3.79 -11.23 -6.50
N VAL A 35 -2.89 -10.58 -7.21
CA VAL A 35 -3.00 -10.29 -8.63
C VAL A 35 -2.11 -11.22 -9.43
N MET A 36 -2.69 -11.84 -10.45
CA MET A 36 -1.98 -12.52 -11.51
C MET A 36 -2.26 -11.77 -12.81
N ALA A 37 -1.27 -11.02 -13.30
CA ALA A 37 -1.46 -10.11 -14.42
C ALA A 37 -1.09 -10.73 -15.78
N VAL A 38 -0.28 -11.81 -15.78
CA VAL A 38 0.23 -12.46 -16.99
C VAL A 38 0.00 -13.97 -16.89
N GLY A 39 -0.55 -14.53 -17.96
CA GLY A 39 -0.83 -15.96 -18.06
C GLY A 39 0.40 -16.82 -18.39
N PRO A 40 0.23 -18.15 -18.42
CA PRO A 40 1.32 -19.09 -18.75
C PRO A 40 1.86 -18.90 -20.19
N ASP A 41 1.05 -18.36 -21.07
CA ASP A 41 1.40 -18.02 -22.46
C ASP A 41 2.16 -16.70 -22.60
N GLY A 42 2.41 -16.01 -21.47
CA GLY A 42 3.08 -14.73 -21.44
C GLY A 42 2.22 -13.55 -21.87
N GLN A 43 0.90 -13.73 -21.98
CA GLN A 43 -0.05 -12.67 -22.34
C GLN A 43 -0.74 -12.08 -21.12
N PRO A 44 -1.17 -10.80 -21.17
CA PRO A 44 -1.99 -10.21 -20.13
C PRO A 44 -3.29 -10.99 -19.91
N ILE A 45 -3.66 -11.21 -18.63
CA ILE A 45 -4.90 -11.87 -18.20
C ILE A 45 -5.63 -11.04 -17.15
N ASN A 46 -6.79 -11.50 -16.71
CA ASN A 46 -7.59 -10.87 -15.65
C ASN A 46 -7.91 -9.38 -15.89
N GLY A 47 -8.10 -9.01 -17.16
CA GLY A 47 -8.41 -7.65 -17.58
C GLY A 47 -7.20 -6.71 -17.61
N TYR A 48 -5.99 -7.20 -17.34
CA TYR A 48 -4.78 -6.45 -17.58
C TYR A 48 -4.52 -6.26 -19.08
N ARG A 49 -3.88 -5.15 -19.42
CA ARG A 49 -3.51 -4.81 -20.81
C ARG A 49 -2.13 -4.19 -20.84
N GLU A 50 -1.38 -4.53 -21.87
CA GLU A 50 -0.12 -3.87 -22.14
C GLU A 50 -0.39 -2.48 -22.72
N THR A 51 0.26 -1.47 -22.16
CA THR A 51 0.28 -0.11 -22.73
C THR A 51 1.41 -0.01 -23.75
N PRO A 52 1.18 0.64 -24.90
CA PRO A 52 2.26 0.89 -25.84
C PRO A 52 3.42 1.60 -25.15
N PRO A 53 4.68 1.22 -25.43
CA PRO A 53 5.84 1.88 -24.83
C PRO A 53 5.94 3.34 -25.30
N GLU A 54 6.15 4.24 -24.36
CA GLU A 54 6.54 5.62 -24.65
C GLU A 54 8.05 5.63 -24.99
N GLY A 55 8.39 5.39 -26.25
CA GLY A 55 9.78 5.32 -26.73
C GLY A 55 10.32 3.90 -26.82
N ASN A 56 11.64 3.73 -26.60
CA ASN A 56 12.29 2.43 -26.70
C ASN A 56 12.03 1.56 -25.46
N VAL A 57 11.73 0.28 -25.67
CA VAL A 57 11.62 -0.70 -24.59
C VAL A 57 12.97 -0.80 -23.85
N VAL A 58 12.97 -0.53 -22.54
CA VAL A 58 14.16 -0.54 -21.70
C VAL A 58 14.67 -1.96 -21.50
N THR A 59 15.99 -2.16 -21.53
CA THR A 59 16.65 -3.42 -21.15
C THR A 59 17.06 -3.35 -19.68
N VAL A 60 16.69 -4.39 -18.94
CA VAL A 60 16.85 -4.49 -17.49
C VAL A 60 17.57 -5.78 -17.08
N THR A 61 18.04 -5.84 -15.85
CA THR A 61 18.52 -7.07 -15.19
C THR A 61 17.50 -7.50 -14.15
N CYS A 62 17.06 -8.76 -14.19
CA CYS A 62 15.98 -9.30 -13.35
C CYS A 62 16.47 -10.58 -12.66
N ASP A 63 17.12 -10.44 -11.53
CA ASP A 63 17.74 -11.51 -10.75
C ASP A 63 17.23 -11.62 -9.31
N THR A 64 16.25 -10.79 -8.96
CA THR A 64 15.64 -10.75 -7.63
C THR A 64 14.12 -10.90 -7.70
N ALA A 65 13.53 -11.48 -6.65
CA ALA A 65 12.08 -11.51 -6.51
C ALA A 65 11.53 -10.10 -6.26
N SER A 66 10.34 -9.85 -6.77
CA SER A 66 9.58 -8.67 -6.36
C SER A 66 9.36 -8.69 -4.85
N PRO A 67 9.53 -7.55 -4.14
CA PRO A 67 9.17 -7.46 -2.73
C PRO A 67 7.70 -7.76 -2.45
N SER A 68 6.86 -7.71 -3.49
CA SER A 68 5.42 -7.93 -3.40
C SER A 68 4.99 -9.33 -3.89
N ALA A 69 5.95 -10.19 -4.23
CA ALA A 69 5.68 -11.53 -4.69
C ALA A 69 5.15 -12.41 -3.55
N VAL A 70 4.05 -13.11 -3.79
CA VAL A 70 3.54 -14.20 -2.91
C VAL A 70 3.78 -15.57 -3.53
N ASP A 71 4.20 -15.63 -4.78
CA ASP A 71 4.54 -16.83 -5.53
C ASP A 71 5.89 -16.70 -6.22
N ASP A 72 6.44 -17.84 -6.69
CA ASP A 72 7.71 -17.89 -7.40
C ASP A 72 7.67 -17.15 -8.75
N ASN A 73 8.83 -16.69 -9.18
CA ASN A 73 9.06 -16.12 -10.51
C ASN A 73 8.24 -14.83 -10.81
N VAL A 74 7.97 -14.05 -9.78
CA VAL A 74 7.61 -12.64 -9.92
C VAL A 74 8.84 -11.81 -9.62
N TYR A 75 9.27 -10.97 -10.55
CA TYR A 75 10.59 -10.34 -10.56
C TYR A 75 10.54 -8.86 -10.19
N SER A 76 11.62 -8.41 -9.56
CA SER A 76 12.02 -7.01 -9.50
C SER A 76 13.28 -6.82 -10.33
N CYS A 77 13.32 -5.77 -11.14
CA CYS A 77 14.38 -5.56 -12.10
C CYS A 77 15.07 -4.20 -11.90
N SER A 78 16.34 -4.15 -12.28
CA SER A 78 17.15 -2.92 -12.26
C SER A 78 17.54 -2.48 -13.68
N PRO A 79 17.76 -1.16 -13.92
CA PRO A 79 17.70 -0.08 -12.93
C PRO A 79 16.28 0.25 -12.50
N SER A 80 16.12 0.79 -11.28
CA SER A 80 14.82 1.18 -10.73
C SER A 80 14.06 2.21 -11.59
N ALA A 81 14.80 3.01 -12.38
CA ALA A 81 14.23 3.96 -13.34
C ALA A 81 13.36 3.31 -14.44
N ALA A 82 13.49 1.99 -14.64
CA ALA A 82 12.64 1.26 -15.57
C ALA A 82 11.20 1.01 -15.02
N GLY A 83 10.91 1.36 -13.78
CA GLY A 83 9.60 1.11 -13.16
C GLY A 83 9.28 -0.38 -12.92
N ALA A 84 10.26 -1.27 -13.13
CA ALA A 84 10.08 -2.72 -13.19
C ALA A 84 10.20 -3.40 -11.82
N GLY A 85 9.46 -2.94 -10.82
CA GLY A 85 9.49 -3.47 -9.44
C GLY A 85 8.64 -4.72 -9.24
N THR A 86 7.65 -4.96 -10.10
CA THR A 86 6.76 -6.13 -10.02
C THR A 86 6.42 -6.59 -11.43
N CYS A 87 7.06 -7.67 -11.87
CA CYS A 87 7.08 -8.13 -13.26
C CYS A 87 6.85 -9.64 -13.35
N TRP A 88 6.16 -10.06 -14.40
CA TRP A 88 5.93 -11.46 -14.75
C TRP A 88 6.60 -11.81 -16.08
N PRO A 89 7.12 -13.05 -16.23
CA PRO A 89 7.61 -13.53 -17.50
C PRO A 89 6.54 -13.42 -18.60
N SER A 90 6.97 -12.92 -19.78
CA SER A 90 6.12 -12.79 -20.95
C SER A 90 6.73 -13.58 -22.11
N THR A 91 6.69 -13.05 -23.32
CA THR A 91 7.35 -13.65 -24.49
C THR A 91 8.87 -13.73 -24.27
N PRO A 92 9.58 -14.66 -24.94
CA PRO A 92 11.03 -14.84 -24.75
C PRO A 92 11.80 -13.51 -24.79
N GLY A 93 12.65 -13.29 -23.78
CA GLY A 93 13.46 -12.07 -23.65
C GLY A 93 12.72 -10.85 -23.08
N SER A 94 11.46 -11.00 -22.60
CA SER A 94 10.70 -9.88 -22.05
C SER A 94 9.86 -10.24 -20.82
N LEU A 95 9.54 -9.21 -20.05
CA LEU A 95 8.63 -9.26 -18.93
C LEU A 95 7.55 -8.18 -19.12
N LEU A 96 6.41 -8.40 -18.50
CA LEU A 96 5.38 -7.40 -18.32
C LEU A 96 5.33 -6.97 -16.85
N CYS A 97 5.48 -5.69 -16.60
CA CYS A 97 5.56 -5.10 -15.28
C CYS A 97 4.31 -4.24 -15.00
N VAL A 98 3.82 -4.26 -13.76
CA VAL A 98 2.65 -3.47 -13.39
C VAL A 98 3.02 -1.98 -13.35
N ASP A 99 2.19 -1.19 -14.01
CA ASP A 99 2.27 0.27 -14.05
C ASP A 99 1.23 0.88 -13.14
N ASP A 100 -0.02 0.55 -13.43
CA ASP A 100 -1.16 0.96 -12.62
C ASP A 100 -2.06 -0.25 -12.35
N PRO A 101 -2.12 -0.72 -11.08
CA PRO A 101 -2.90 -1.89 -10.73
C PRO A 101 -4.41 -1.66 -10.83
N TRP A 102 -4.89 -0.45 -10.56
CA TRP A 102 -6.33 -0.12 -10.60
C TRP A 102 -6.84 0.04 -12.02
N GLU A 103 -6.00 0.62 -12.92
CA GLU A 103 -6.27 0.70 -14.35
C GLU A 103 -5.86 -0.56 -15.11
N ARG A 104 -5.26 -1.54 -14.39
CA ARG A 104 -4.78 -2.81 -14.92
C ARG A 104 -3.84 -2.64 -16.11
N GLN A 105 -2.90 -1.71 -15.98
CA GLN A 105 -1.93 -1.38 -17.01
C GLN A 105 -0.60 -2.07 -16.73
N LEU A 106 0.00 -2.59 -17.81
CA LEU A 106 1.32 -3.21 -17.82
C LEU A 106 2.18 -2.54 -18.87
N HIS A 107 3.47 -2.39 -18.56
CA HIS A 107 4.47 -2.02 -19.55
C HIS A 107 5.46 -3.15 -19.77
N ARG A 108 6.05 -3.18 -20.96
CA ARG A 108 7.03 -4.20 -21.34
C ARG A 108 8.44 -3.73 -21.08
N VAL A 109 9.25 -4.63 -20.50
CA VAL A 109 10.71 -4.48 -20.42
C VAL A 109 11.39 -5.67 -21.11
N LYS A 110 12.62 -5.49 -21.59
CA LYS A 110 13.47 -6.55 -22.11
C LYS A 110 14.51 -6.91 -21.06
N TYR A 111 14.91 -8.17 -21.00
CA TYR A 111 16.03 -8.60 -20.18
C TYR A 111 17.10 -9.28 -21.02
N GLY A 112 18.36 -9.12 -20.59
CA GLY A 112 19.51 -9.82 -21.19
C GLY A 112 19.80 -11.13 -20.45
N GLY A 113 20.18 -12.16 -21.16
CA GLY A 113 20.53 -13.45 -20.58
C GLY A 113 19.33 -14.32 -20.21
N SER A 114 19.41 -15.09 -19.12
CA SER A 114 18.37 -15.95 -18.61
C SER A 114 17.75 -15.37 -17.34
N LEU A 115 16.46 -15.65 -17.10
CA LEU A 115 15.80 -15.36 -15.82
C LEU A 115 16.15 -16.50 -14.85
N PRO A 116 16.86 -16.22 -13.74
CA PRO A 116 17.05 -17.21 -12.69
C PRO A 116 15.72 -17.45 -11.97
N PRO A 117 15.49 -18.65 -11.40
CA PRO A 117 14.36 -18.87 -10.50
C PRO A 117 14.47 -17.95 -9.28
N VAL A 118 13.40 -17.30 -8.93
CA VAL A 118 13.31 -16.44 -7.73
C VAL A 118 12.14 -16.88 -6.86
N GLN A 119 12.30 -16.77 -5.54
CA GLN A 119 11.29 -17.14 -4.55
C GLN A 119 10.85 -15.90 -3.77
N PRO A 120 9.58 -15.83 -3.35
CA PRO A 120 9.07 -14.72 -2.56
C PRO A 120 9.75 -14.63 -1.20
N THR A 121 9.73 -13.46 -0.59
CA THR A 121 10.12 -13.26 0.81
C THR A 121 9.08 -13.86 1.74
N ALA A 122 9.47 -14.21 2.97
CA ALA A 122 8.54 -14.74 3.98
C ALA A 122 7.43 -13.76 4.39
N SER A 123 7.65 -12.47 4.20
CA SER A 123 6.69 -11.41 4.52
C SER A 123 6.70 -10.37 3.41
N PRO A 124 5.99 -10.59 2.30
CA PRO A 124 5.98 -9.68 1.17
C PRO A 124 5.26 -8.37 1.53
N ASP A 125 5.75 -7.27 0.97
CA ASP A 125 5.08 -5.98 1.03
C ASP A 125 4.15 -5.81 -0.19
N PRO A 126 2.92 -5.30 -0.02
CA PRO A 126 2.02 -5.09 -1.16
C PRO A 126 2.61 -4.07 -2.14
N PHE A 127 2.42 -4.27 -3.45
CA PHE A 127 2.85 -3.29 -4.44
C PHE A 127 1.90 -2.09 -4.54
N ALA A 128 0.69 -2.21 -3.99
CA ALA A 128 -0.28 -1.13 -3.94
C ALA A 128 -1.17 -1.23 -2.71
N LEU A 129 -1.64 -0.08 -2.24
CA LEU A 129 -2.53 0.08 -1.09
C LEU A 129 -3.68 1.01 -1.47
N THR A 130 -4.88 0.72 -0.96
CA THR A 130 -5.99 1.67 -0.88
C THR A 130 -6.22 2.01 0.59
N LEU A 131 -6.28 3.30 0.91
CA LEU A 131 -6.52 3.79 2.27
C LEU A 131 -8.02 4.04 2.52
N ASP A 132 -8.36 4.27 3.78
CA ASP A 132 -9.75 4.48 4.25
C ASP A 132 -10.45 5.72 3.67
N ASP A 133 -9.71 6.66 3.09
CA ASP A 133 -10.25 7.81 2.34
C ASP A 133 -10.30 7.60 0.83
N GLY A 134 -9.98 6.39 0.35
CA GLY A 134 -9.89 6.06 -1.07
C GLY A 134 -8.57 6.45 -1.72
N THR A 135 -7.61 7.01 -0.97
CA THR A 135 -6.28 7.33 -1.49
C THR A 135 -5.57 6.06 -1.93
N ARG A 136 -5.03 6.07 -3.15
CA ARG A 136 -4.33 4.96 -3.79
C ARG A 136 -2.83 5.21 -3.76
N CYS A 137 -2.07 4.27 -3.20
CA CYS A 137 -0.63 4.40 -3.02
C CYS A 137 0.10 3.21 -3.66
N ARG A 138 1.18 3.47 -4.40
CA ARG A 138 2.02 2.44 -5.04
C ARG A 138 3.37 2.36 -4.36
N LEU A 139 3.86 1.14 -4.15
CA LEU A 139 5.21 0.91 -3.67
C LEU A 139 6.20 1.54 -4.65
N ARG A 140 7.09 2.39 -4.15
CA ARG A 140 8.07 3.06 -5.00
C ARG A 140 9.22 2.13 -5.34
N ASN A 141 9.62 2.17 -6.58
CA ASN A 141 10.80 1.49 -7.08
C ASN A 141 11.88 2.53 -7.40
N GLY A 142 12.71 2.85 -6.40
CA GLY A 142 13.78 3.85 -6.53
C GLY A 142 13.30 5.30 -6.67
N GLY A 143 14.18 6.16 -7.16
CA GLY A 143 13.97 7.60 -7.35
C GLY A 143 14.45 8.43 -6.15
N ALA A 144 14.50 9.76 -6.36
CA ALA A 144 14.78 10.69 -5.28
C ALA A 144 13.54 10.87 -4.40
N TRP A 145 13.76 10.78 -3.09
CA TRP A 145 12.70 10.95 -2.09
C TRP A 145 12.87 12.28 -1.37
N GLY A 146 11.76 12.90 -1.05
CA GLY A 146 11.77 13.94 -0.03
C GLY A 146 12.11 13.34 1.34
N LEU A 147 12.58 14.19 2.24
CA LEU A 147 12.98 13.84 3.60
C LEU A 147 12.14 14.60 4.62
N ARG A 148 12.31 14.25 5.89
CA ARG A 148 11.70 14.91 7.05
C ARG A 148 12.73 15.04 8.17
N ALA A 149 12.60 16.10 8.99
CA ALA A 149 13.48 16.32 10.14
C ALA A 149 13.33 15.24 11.23
N ASP A 150 12.17 14.57 11.29
CA ASP A 150 11.87 13.50 12.26
C ASP A 150 12.36 12.10 11.81
N GLY A 151 13.08 12.02 10.67
CA GLY A 151 13.73 10.82 10.18
C GLY A 151 12.82 9.84 9.42
N TYR A 152 11.55 10.18 9.20
CA TYR A 152 10.70 9.39 8.32
C TYR A 152 11.09 9.58 6.86
N GLU A 153 10.99 8.50 6.11
CA GLU A 153 11.19 8.42 4.65
C GLU A 153 9.92 7.92 3.97
N GLY A 154 9.74 8.25 2.69
CA GLY A 154 8.62 7.75 1.92
C GLY A 154 8.88 6.34 1.42
N ILE A 155 7.83 5.52 1.34
CA ILE A 155 7.90 4.17 0.79
C ILE A 155 6.80 3.87 -0.23
N TYR A 156 5.60 4.47 -0.09
CA TYR A 156 4.56 4.42 -1.11
C TYR A 156 4.21 5.83 -1.56
N TRP A 157 4.17 6.00 -2.87
CA TRP A 157 3.72 7.23 -3.52
C TRP A 157 2.20 7.21 -3.71
N CYS A 158 1.51 8.21 -3.21
CA CYS A 158 0.05 8.29 -3.23
C CYS A 158 -0.49 9.35 -4.22
N GLY A 159 0.31 9.75 -5.19
CA GLY A 159 -0.06 10.74 -6.19
C GLY A 159 0.47 12.14 -5.88
N ALA A 160 0.58 12.97 -6.90
CA ALA A 160 1.09 14.33 -6.77
C ALA A 160 0.24 15.17 -5.81
N GLY A 161 0.90 15.81 -4.84
CA GLY A 161 0.24 16.66 -3.84
C GLY A 161 -0.41 15.94 -2.67
N ASN A 162 -0.50 14.61 -2.69
CA ASN A 162 -0.99 13.83 -1.57
C ASN A 162 0.13 13.53 -0.57
N PRO A 163 -0.21 13.32 0.73
CA PRO A 163 0.72 12.73 1.68
C PRO A 163 1.16 11.35 1.22
N GLU A 164 2.42 10.99 1.46
CA GLU A 164 2.96 9.67 1.12
C GLU A 164 2.88 8.72 2.33
N VAL A 165 2.89 7.41 2.07
CA VAL A 165 3.09 6.42 3.15
C VAL A 165 4.54 6.47 3.58
N LEU A 166 4.74 6.58 4.88
CA LEU A 166 6.02 6.82 5.52
C LEU A 166 6.55 5.57 6.22
N TRP A 167 7.85 5.47 6.24
CA TRP A 167 8.61 4.45 6.95
C TRP A 167 9.68 5.10 7.82
N LEU A 168 9.96 4.52 8.98
CA LEU A 168 11.03 4.95 9.84
C LEU A 168 12.16 3.91 9.79
N PRO A 169 13.30 4.19 9.10
CA PRO A 169 14.39 3.22 8.90
C PRO A 169 14.93 2.62 10.20
N SER A 170 14.92 3.37 11.28
CA SER A 170 15.37 2.91 12.61
C SER A 170 14.52 1.77 13.19
N GLN A 171 13.32 1.53 12.68
CA GLN A 171 12.44 0.43 13.10
C GLN A 171 12.70 -0.87 12.33
N GLY A 172 13.57 -0.83 11.31
CA GLY A 172 13.91 -1.98 10.47
C GLY A 172 13.05 -2.13 9.22
N PRO A 173 13.46 -3.00 8.29
CA PRO A 173 12.73 -3.25 7.05
C PRO A 173 11.39 -3.94 7.32
N GLY A 174 10.39 -3.69 6.47
CA GLY A 174 9.07 -4.32 6.55
C GLY A 174 8.14 -3.76 7.63
N THR A 175 8.50 -2.67 8.32
CA THR A 175 7.71 -2.07 9.40
C THR A 175 6.84 -0.89 8.95
N CYS A 176 6.78 -0.61 7.66
CA CYS A 176 5.96 0.49 7.13
C CYS A 176 4.46 0.25 7.26
N ILE A 177 4.03 -1.01 7.34
CA ILE A 177 2.63 -1.42 7.53
C ILE A 177 2.52 -2.15 8.87
N ASP A 178 1.72 -1.61 9.77
CA ASP A 178 1.36 -2.30 11.01
C ASP A 178 0.27 -3.32 10.71
N ARG A 179 0.62 -4.60 10.82
CA ARG A 179 -0.24 -5.77 10.58
C ARG A 179 -0.63 -6.49 11.86
N SER A 180 -0.46 -5.84 13.02
CA SER A 180 -0.74 -6.44 14.35
C SER A 180 -2.24 -6.66 14.60
N ALA A 181 -3.10 -5.94 13.87
CA ALA A 181 -4.55 -6.08 13.90
C ALA A 181 -5.11 -6.51 12.53
N PRO A 182 -6.35 -7.05 12.45
CA PRO A 182 -6.98 -7.40 11.17
C PRO A 182 -7.11 -6.22 10.20
N ALA A 183 -7.39 -5.02 10.69
CA ALA A 183 -7.36 -3.77 9.96
C ALA A 183 -5.94 -3.20 10.04
N TRP A 184 -5.19 -3.31 8.95
CA TRP A 184 -3.81 -2.82 8.89
C TRP A 184 -3.75 -1.29 8.88
N THR A 185 -2.66 -0.75 9.39
CA THR A 185 -2.46 0.70 9.40
C THR A 185 -1.09 1.10 8.83
N VAL A 186 -1.04 2.33 8.34
CA VAL A 186 0.17 2.98 7.84
C VAL A 186 0.29 4.37 8.43
N LYS A 187 1.52 4.91 8.43
CA LYS A 187 1.76 6.33 8.70
C LYS A 187 1.79 7.09 7.39
N VAL A 188 1.06 8.19 7.31
CA VAL A 188 1.07 9.07 6.13
C VAL A 188 1.51 10.47 6.50
N GLY A 189 2.22 11.14 5.60
CA GLY A 189 2.69 12.49 5.82
C GLY A 189 3.37 13.07 4.59
N GLN A 190 3.64 14.36 4.64
CA GLN A 190 4.34 15.05 3.57
C GLN A 190 5.85 14.86 3.69
N LEU A 191 6.52 14.90 2.54
CA LEU A 191 7.97 14.91 2.38
C LEU A 191 8.42 16.20 1.72
N GLY A 192 9.65 16.61 1.95
CA GLY A 192 10.20 17.83 1.40
C GLY A 192 11.72 17.85 1.31
N ALA A 193 12.31 19.02 1.33
CA ALA A 193 13.77 19.18 1.35
C ALA A 193 14.37 18.54 2.62
N PRO A 194 15.66 18.18 2.60
CA PRO A 194 16.35 17.69 3.80
C PRO A 194 16.17 18.64 4.99
N GLY A 195 15.78 18.11 6.15
CA GLY A 195 15.53 18.89 7.36
C GLY A 195 14.16 19.61 7.40
N ALA A 196 13.28 19.43 6.42
CA ALA A 196 11.93 19.99 6.45
C ALA A 196 11.14 19.49 7.67
N VAL A 197 10.49 20.42 8.36
CA VAL A 197 9.63 20.14 9.53
C VAL A 197 8.19 20.08 9.07
N PHE A 198 7.53 18.98 9.36
CA PHE A 198 6.12 18.75 9.06
C PHE A 198 5.36 18.36 10.34
N PRO A 199 4.03 18.47 10.34
CA PRO A 199 3.22 17.88 11.40
C PRO A 199 3.52 16.39 11.58
N PRO A 200 3.30 15.82 12.78
CA PRO A 200 3.45 14.38 13.02
C PRO A 200 2.69 13.55 11.97
N PRO A 201 3.24 12.40 11.53
CA PRO A 201 2.53 11.53 10.60
C PRO A 201 1.18 11.08 11.16
N GLN A 202 0.18 11.03 10.29
CA GLN A 202 -1.15 10.55 10.63
C GLN A 202 -1.24 9.03 10.42
N THR A 203 -1.97 8.35 11.30
CA THR A 203 -2.30 6.93 11.09
C THR A 203 -3.53 6.83 10.20
N ARG A 204 -3.45 6.00 9.15
CA ARG A 204 -4.55 5.70 8.24
C ARG A 204 -4.75 4.19 8.16
N THR A 205 -6.00 3.78 7.99
CA THR A 205 -6.33 2.36 7.81
C THR A 205 -6.14 1.97 6.35
N VAL A 206 -5.57 0.79 6.12
CA VAL A 206 -5.47 0.16 4.79
C VAL A 206 -6.73 -0.67 4.55
N THR A 207 -7.51 -0.31 3.55
CA THR A 207 -8.73 -1.06 3.17
C THR A 207 -8.40 -2.20 2.22
N GLU A 208 -7.43 -1.99 1.31
CA GLU A 208 -6.97 -3.01 0.35
C GLU A 208 -5.45 -3.03 0.28
N ALA A 209 -4.88 -4.24 0.19
CA ALA A 209 -3.46 -4.48 0.00
C ALA A 209 -3.26 -5.45 -1.16
N TRP A 210 -2.48 -5.05 -2.19
CA TRP A 210 -2.35 -5.76 -3.45
C TRP A 210 -0.99 -6.44 -3.56
N PHE A 211 -1.00 -7.75 -3.80
CA PHE A 211 0.18 -8.60 -3.91
C PHE A 211 0.28 -9.22 -5.30
N ALA A 212 1.47 -9.62 -5.69
CA ALA A 212 1.75 -10.23 -6.97
C ALA A 212 1.82 -11.76 -6.85
N GLY A 213 0.82 -12.44 -7.40
CA GLY A 213 0.80 -13.89 -7.54
C GLY A 213 1.56 -14.35 -8.78
N GLY A 214 2.08 -15.58 -8.74
CA GLY A 214 2.67 -16.26 -9.87
C GLY A 214 1.62 -16.91 -10.78
N LYS A 215 2.06 -17.87 -11.59
CA LYS A 215 1.17 -18.65 -12.44
C LYS A 215 0.15 -19.41 -11.58
N ALA A 216 -1.13 -19.37 -11.96
CA ALA A 216 -2.12 -20.31 -11.43
C ALA A 216 -1.54 -21.72 -11.54
N GLY A 217 -1.58 -22.46 -10.44
CA GLY A 217 -0.83 -23.69 -10.23
C GLY A 217 -0.77 -24.61 -11.44
N GLN A 218 0.44 -25.14 -11.64
CA GLN A 218 0.64 -26.36 -12.40
C GLN A 218 0.03 -27.53 -11.66
#